data_114f89e350f62e2fc04ced227ce93bc0
#
_entry.id   114f89e350f62e2fc04ced227ce93bc0
#
_cell.length_a   1.000
_cell.length_b   1.000
_cell.length_c   1.000
_cell.angle_alpha   90.00
_cell.angle_beta   90.00
_cell.angle_gamma   90.00
#
_symmetry.space_group_name_H-M   'P 1'
#
loop_
_entity.id
_entity.type
_entity.pdbx_description
1 polymer ?
#
loop_
_entity_poly.entity_id
_entity_poly.type
_entity_poly.pdbx_seq_one_letter_code
_entity_poly.pdbx_strand_id
1 'polypeptide(L)'
;MNTEASRCLLCKVPKCSQACPVHTPVPECMALYREGKLAEAGKILFENNPLSAVTSQVCDWKQFCLGHCVLNIKQVPVRWYEIEQEISGSYLLSGAALERKSTALEGRRIALVGAGPVGIAAAVWLYQAGADVSLYDANPRVGGVLRYGIPEFRLAKKWCDAYEKLLTDAGIAFHGGVQVGRDVKLSALSASFDAVLLGAGAEVPARLGIPGEERAVLALHFLKYPEAFDLGRKVIVIGGGNVAMDACRTAVRQGCETWVYYRKTFENMPANRLEVEEAKADGVQFKVFQAPVQVQEGGVVFRDCENVQPEDGGRVVTRIIDGTDHFVACDTLLVAISEKPDFGFLTGTGAVLNQWGWPVLGEGQQLEGLTNVWAAGDFCSGPRTVVEAVASARIAVDSILTKL
;
A
#
# COMPACT_ATOMS: atom_id res chain seq x y z
N MET A 1 -8.48 -28.30 12.48
CA MET A 1 -8.07 -28.13 11.05
C MET A 1 -9.14 -27.30 10.37
N ASN A 2 -8.78 -26.22 9.72
CA ASN A 2 -9.73 -25.34 9.03
C ASN A 2 -10.38 -26.12 7.87
N THR A 3 -11.72 -26.13 7.80
CA THR A 3 -12.48 -26.84 6.75
C THR A 3 -12.13 -26.33 5.33
N GLU A 4 -11.72 -25.08 5.20
CA GLU A 4 -11.25 -24.52 3.93
C GLU A 4 -10.01 -25.23 3.38
N ALA A 5 -9.09 -25.66 4.23
CA ALA A 5 -7.90 -26.38 3.78
C ALA A 5 -8.25 -27.67 3.05
N SER A 6 -9.24 -28.45 3.53
CA SER A 6 -9.65 -29.70 2.90
C SER A 6 -10.25 -29.53 1.50
N ARG A 7 -10.76 -28.35 1.19
CA ARG A 7 -11.37 -28.03 -0.14
C ARG A 7 -10.34 -27.73 -1.22
N CYS A 8 -9.10 -27.36 -0.86
CA CYS A 8 -8.07 -27.05 -1.84
C CYS A 8 -7.67 -28.29 -2.67
N LEU A 9 -7.60 -28.16 -3.98
CA LEU A 9 -7.30 -29.28 -4.88
C LEU A 9 -5.80 -29.55 -5.04
N LEU A 10 -4.91 -28.76 -4.41
CA LEU A 10 -3.45 -28.84 -4.55
C LEU A 10 -3.04 -28.89 -6.04
N CYS A 11 -3.52 -27.94 -6.83
CA CYS A 11 -3.36 -27.90 -8.28
C CYS A 11 -1.88 -27.94 -8.72
N LYS A 12 -1.54 -28.77 -9.73
CA LYS A 12 -0.20 -28.79 -10.34
C LYS A 12 0.16 -27.48 -11.03
N VAL A 13 -0.83 -26.78 -11.59
CA VAL A 13 -0.70 -25.45 -12.20
C VAL A 13 -1.65 -24.51 -11.45
N PRO A 14 -1.22 -23.96 -10.29
CA PRO A 14 -2.08 -23.21 -9.40
C PRO A 14 -2.35 -21.80 -9.93
N LYS A 15 -3.57 -21.56 -10.45
CA LYS A 15 -3.98 -20.25 -10.98
C LYS A 15 -3.98 -19.17 -9.90
N CYS A 16 -4.29 -19.53 -8.66
CA CYS A 16 -4.19 -18.62 -7.50
C CYS A 16 -2.76 -18.12 -7.26
N SER A 17 -1.75 -19.01 -7.34
CA SER A 17 -0.34 -18.62 -7.22
C SER A 17 0.13 -17.77 -8.42
N GLN A 18 -0.33 -18.11 -9.62
CA GLN A 18 0.03 -17.37 -10.85
C GLN A 18 -0.55 -15.94 -10.84
N ALA A 19 -1.74 -15.75 -10.27
CA ALA A 19 -2.37 -14.45 -10.16
C ALA A 19 -1.84 -13.61 -8.99
N CYS A 20 -1.10 -14.22 -8.07
CA CYS A 20 -0.48 -13.50 -6.95
C CYS A 20 0.77 -12.75 -7.43
N PRO A 21 0.92 -11.44 -7.16
CA PRO A 21 2.09 -10.68 -7.58
C PRO A 21 3.43 -11.23 -7.09
N VAL A 22 3.44 -11.88 -5.91
CA VAL A 22 4.62 -12.54 -5.32
C VAL A 22 4.63 -14.06 -5.57
N HIS A 23 3.72 -14.59 -6.36
CA HIS A 23 3.62 -16.00 -6.71
C HIS A 23 3.62 -16.94 -5.49
N THR A 24 2.85 -16.58 -4.44
CA THR A 24 2.73 -17.38 -3.20
C THR A 24 2.59 -18.88 -3.51
N PRO A 25 3.40 -19.77 -2.93
CA PRO A 25 3.38 -21.22 -3.18
C PRO A 25 2.20 -21.91 -2.46
N VAL A 26 0.97 -21.52 -2.84
CA VAL A 26 -0.29 -21.93 -2.17
C VAL A 26 -0.43 -23.45 -2.01
N PRO A 27 -0.23 -24.31 -3.05
CA PRO A 27 -0.41 -25.76 -2.88
C PRO A 27 0.55 -26.37 -1.87
N GLU A 28 1.82 -25.93 -1.87
CA GLU A 28 2.85 -26.44 -0.96
C GLU A 28 2.53 -26.07 0.49
N CYS A 29 2.27 -24.79 0.75
CA CYS A 29 1.89 -24.33 2.09
C CYS A 29 0.58 -24.96 2.57
N MET A 30 -0.38 -25.20 1.67
CA MET A 30 -1.64 -25.85 1.99
C MET A 30 -1.43 -27.33 2.36
N ALA A 31 -0.51 -28.03 1.70
CA ALA A 31 -0.19 -29.42 2.04
C ALA A 31 0.44 -29.51 3.45
N LEU A 32 1.43 -28.67 3.72
CA LEU A 32 2.07 -28.58 5.04
C LEU A 32 1.07 -28.21 6.15
N TYR A 33 0.16 -27.27 5.86
CA TYR A 33 -0.90 -26.89 6.80
C TYR A 33 -1.80 -28.09 7.16
N ARG A 34 -2.19 -28.92 6.17
CA ARG A 34 -2.99 -30.14 6.40
C ARG A 34 -2.25 -31.17 7.25
N GLU A 35 -0.93 -31.22 7.16
CA GLU A 35 -0.07 -32.08 7.95
C GLU A 35 0.22 -31.52 9.35
N GLY A 36 -0.30 -30.33 9.68
CA GLY A 36 -0.03 -29.65 10.96
C GLY A 36 1.36 -29.01 11.07
N LYS A 37 2.09 -28.89 9.95
CA LYS A 37 3.45 -28.35 9.87
C LYS A 37 3.46 -26.82 9.67
N LEU A 38 2.83 -26.09 10.61
CA LEU A 38 2.65 -24.64 10.49
C LEU A 38 3.99 -23.88 10.41
N ALA A 39 5.00 -24.31 11.18
CA ALA A 39 6.29 -23.64 11.21
C ALA A 39 7.02 -23.75 9.85
N GLU A 40 6.96 -24.93 9.20
CA GLU A 40 7.54 -25.14 7.88
C GLU A 40 6.82 -24.30 6.81
N ALA A 41 5.48 -24.35 6.80
CA ALA A 41 4.67 -23.52 5.91
C ALA A 41 4.93 -22.02 6.12
N GLY A 42 5.05 -21.58 7.37
CA GLY A 42 5.36 -20.18 7.74
C GLY A 42 6.73 -19.74 7.25
N LYS A 43 7.73 -20.60 7.36
CA LYS A 43 9.07 -20.31 6.82
C LYS A 43 9.04 -20.11 5.30
N ILE A 44 8.34 -20.99 4.57
CA ILE A 44 8.21 -20.86 3.10
C ILE A 44 7.49 -19.57 2.72
N LEU A 45 6.39 -19.24 3.41
CA LEU A 45 5.67 -17.99 3.18
C LEU A 45 6.53 -16.77 3.46
N PHE A 46 7.27 -16.76 4.56
CA PHE A 46 8.14 -15.65 4.96
C PHE A 46 9.32 -15.46 3.98
N GLU A 47 9.90 -16.53 3.45
CA GLU A 47 10.94 -16.47 2.44
C GLU A 47 10.43 -15.95 1.09
N ASN A 48 9.23 -16.37 0.71
CA ASN A 48 8.57 -15.89 -0.51
C ASN A 48 8.12 -14.43 -0.36
N ASN A 49 7.41 -14.12 0.72
CA ASN A 49 6.87 -12.80 1.03
C ASN A 49 7.03 -12.51 2.53
N PRO A 50 8.06 -11.75 2.95
CA PRO A 50 8.24 -11.42 4.37
C PRO A 50 7.04 -10.73 5.01
N LEU A 51 6.20 -10.06 4.20
CA LEU A 51 4.99 -9.37 4.64
C LEU A 51 3.70 -10.20 4.51
N SER A 52 3.79 -11.53 4.34
CA SER A 52 2.60 -12.39 4.17
C SER A 52 1.59 -12.26 5.33
N ALA A 53 2.06 -12.05 6.57
CA ALA A 53 1.19 -11.80 7.73
C ALA A 53 0.33 -10.52 7.60
N VAL A 54 0.76 -9.56 6.80
CA VAL A 54 0.05 -8.32 6.50
C VAL A 54 -0.72 -8.43 5.19
N THR A 55 -0.07 -8.90 4.11
CA THR A 55 -0.72 -8.98 2.80
C THR A 55 -1.93 -9.89 2.81
N SER A 56 -1.90 -10.98 3.58
CA SER A 56 -3.07 -11.85 3.76
C SER A 56 -4.30 -11.15 4.35
N GLN A 57 -4.13 -10.00 5.02
CA GLN A 57 -5.21 -9.23 5.62
C GLN A 57 -5.73 -8.09 4.74
N VAL A 58 -4.86 -7.47 3.92
CA VAL A 58 -5.18 -6.22 3.19
C VAL A 58 -5.16 -6.34 1.67
N CYS A 59 -4.87 -7.52 1.11
CA CYS A 59 -4.90 -7.75 -0.33
C CYS A 59 -6.32 -7.65 -0.92
N ASP A 60 -6.41 -7.27 -2.17
CA ASP A 60 -7.61 -7.53 -2.97
C ASP A 60 -7.63 -9.01 -3.42
N TRP A 61 -8.08 -9.89 -2.53
CA TRP A 61 -8.10 -11.32 -2.81
C TRP A 61 -8.93 -11.69 -4.04
N LYS A 62 -9.99 -10.92 -4.35
CA LYS A 62 -10.84 -11.15 -5.52
C LYS A 62 -10.10 -10.86 -6.81
N GLN A 63 -9.24 -9.87 -6.82
CA GLN A 63 -8.38 -9.57 -7.95
C GLN A 63 -7.26 -10.63 -8.10
N PHE A 64 -6.79 -11.18 -6.99
CA PHE A 64 -5.66 -12.12 -6.95
C PHE A 64 -6.10 -13.58 -6.70
N CYS A 65 -5.66 -14.18 -5.60
CA CYS A 65 -5.76 -15.62 -5.35
C CYS A 65 -7.19 -16.15 -5.31
N LEU A 66 -8.12 -15.46 -4.65
CA LEU A 66 -9.50 -15.91 -4.48
C LEU A 66 -10.24 -15.94 -5.82
N GLY A 67 -10.14 -14.85 -6.61
CA GLY A 67 -10.80 -14.72 -7.91
C GLY A 67 -10.27 -15.72 -8.95
N HIS A 68 -9.03 -16.18 -8.79
CA HIS A 68 -8.38 -17.14 -9.70
C HIS A 68 -8.34 -18.57 -9.17
N CYS A 69 -8.99 -18.85 -8.04
CA CYS A 69 -9.16 -20.22 -7.59
C CYS A 69 -9.98 -21.02 -8.61
N VAL A 70 -9.50 -22.19 -9.01
CA VAL A 70 -10.18 -23.03 -10.03
C VAL A 70 -11.58 -23.45 -9.57
N LEU A 71 -11.84 -23.53 -8.28
CA LEU A 71 -13.18 -23.80 -7.76
C LEU A 71 -14.16 -22.67 -8.03
N ASN A 72 -13.69 -21.43 -8.22
CA ASN A 72 -14.54 -20.27 -8.50
C ASN A 72 -15.38 -20.40 -9.79
N ILE A 73 -15.05 -21.35 -10.67
CA ILE A 73 -15.79 -21.61 -11.92
C ILE A 73 -17.17 -22.22 -11.64
N LYS A 74 -17.27 -23.14 -10.66
CA LYS A 74 -18.50 -23.92 -10.39
C LYS A 74 -18.87 -24.00 -8.91
N GLN A 75 -18.04 -23.50 -8.03
CA GLN A 75 -18.19 -23.61 -6.59
C GLN A 75 -17.69 -22.32 -5.90
N VAL A 76 -17.80 -22.26 -4.57
CA VAL A 76 -17.18 -21.20 -3.79
C VAL A 76 -15.66 -21.39 -3.76
N PRO A 77 -14.86 -20.38 -4.09
CA PRO A 77 -13.40 -20.47 -4.06
C PRO A 77 -12.89 -20.76 -2.64
N VAL A 78 -11.68 -21.33 -2.53
CA VAL A 78 -11.01 -21.54 -1.25
C VAL A 78 -10.54 -20.19 -0.72
N ARG A 79 -10.86 -19.89 0.51
CA ARG A 79 -10.41 -18.68 1.23
C ARG A 79 -8.97 -18.88 1.73
N TRP A 80 -8.04 -18.97 0.79
CA TRP A 80 -6.62 -19.18 1.09
C TRP A 80 -6.06 -18.12 2.03
N TYR A 81 -6.46 -16.87 1.85
CA TYR A 81 -6.00 -15.74 2.65
C TYR A 81 -6.21 -15.93 4.16
N GLU A 82 -7.27 -16.64 4.59
CA GLU A 82 -7.50 -16.94 6.01
C GLU A 82 -6.46 -17.93 6.54
N ILE A 83 -6.10 -18.93 5.74
CA ILE A 83 -5.09 -19.93 6.08
C ILE A 83 -3.70 -19.29 6.04
N GLU A 84 -3.42 -18.46 5.02
CA GLU A 84 -2.18 -17.68 4.92
C GLU A 84 -1.98 -16.80 6.16
N GLN A 85 -3.05 -16.12 6.61
CA GLN A 85 -3.02 -15.27 7.79
C GLN A 85 -2.69 -16.07 9.06
N GLU A 86 -3.29 -17.26 9.23
CA GLU A 86 -3.01 -18.15 10.36
C GLU A 86 -1.56 -18.62 10.37
N ILE A 87 -1.07 -19.11 9.22
CA ILE A 87 0.30 -19.62 9.08
C ILE A 87 1.32 -18.50 9.29
N SER A 88 1.21 -17.43 8.52
CA SER A 88 2.21 -16.36 8.50
C SER A 88 2.18 -15.52 9.78
N GLY A 89 0.98 -15.31 10.35
CA GLY A 89 0.83 -14.64 11.64
C GLY A 89 1.46 -15.45 12.79
N SER A 90 1.22 -16.76 12.82
CA SER A 90 1.84 -17.66 13.80
C SER A 90 3.36 -17.65 13.69
N TYR A 91 3.89 -17.70 12.44
CA TYR A 91 5.32 -17.70 12.20
C TYR A 91 5.97 -16.37 12.64
N LEU A 92 5.43 -15.23 12.24
CA LEU A 92 5.97 -13.91 12.61
C LEU A 92 5.96 -13.70 14.13
N LEU A 93 4.90 -14.14 14.82
CA LEU A 93 4.75 -13.98 16.27
C LEU A 93 5.48 -15.07 17.08
N SER A 94 6.01 -16.11 16.45
CA SER A 94 6.80 -17.13 17.14
C SER A 94 8.12 -16.60 17.70
N GLY A 95 8.55 -15.41 17.27
CA GLY A 95 9.83 -14.84 17.66
C GLY A 95 11.02 -15.50 16.96
N ALA A 96 10.81 -16.19 15.84
CA ALA A 96 11.90 -16.74 15.03
C ALA A 96 12.86 -15.62 14.63
N ALA A 97 14.15 -15.80 14.91
CA ALA A 97 15.17 -14.83 14.59
C ALA A 97 15.33 -14.70 13.06
N LEU A 98 15.61 -13.49 12.60
CA LEU A 98 16.00 -13.27 11.22
C LEU A 98 17.49 -13.66 11.08
N GLU A 99 17.76 -14.72 10.31
CA GLU A 99 19.08 -15.28 10.14
C GLU A 99 19.70 -14.86 8.80
N ARG A 100 21.04 -14.67 8.77
CA ARG A 100 21.81 -14.58 7.53
C ARG A 100 21.85 -15.96 6.89
N LYS A 101 21.49 -16.07 5.61
CA LYS A 101 21.39 -17.34 4.87
C LYS A 101 22.50 -17.54 3.87
N SER A 102 23.16 -16.45 3.47
CA SER A 102 24.27 -16.48 2.55
C SER A 102 25.26 -15.36 2.84
N THR A 103 26.40 -15.41 2.21
CA THR A 103 27.46 -14.40 2.26
C THR A 103 27.55 -13.59 0.96
N ALA A 104 26.53 -13.67 0.10
CA ALA A 104 26.54 -13.04 -1.22
C ALA A 104 26.78 -11.52 -1.15
N LEU A 105 26.27 -10.87 -0.10
CA LEU A 105 26.44 -9.44 0.15
C LEU A 105 27.24 -9.16 1.43
N GLU A 106 28.10 -10.08 1.87
CA GLU A 106 28.93 -9.88 3.05
C GLU A 106 29.87 -8.67 2.87
N GLY A 107 29.88 -7.77 3.88
CA GLY A 107 30.62 -6.52 3.84
C GLY A 107 30.00 -5.43 2.97
N ARG A 108 28.87 -5.66 2.30
CA ARG A 108 28.15 -4.66 1.54
C ARG A 108 27.19 -3.87 2.45
N ARG A 109 27.26 -2.55 2.35
CA ARG A 109 26.36 -1.64 3.07
C ARG A 109 25.26 -1.17 2.15
N ILE A 110 23.99 -1.33 2.55
CA ILE A 110 22.82 -0.98 1.73
C ILE A 110 21.92 -0.04 2.51
N ALA A 111 21.57 1.10 1.91
CA ALA A 111 20.60 2.03 2.45
C ALA A 111 19.22 1.80 1.81
N LEU A 112 18.21 1.73 2.65
CA LEU A 112 16.79 1.67 2.25
C LEU A 112 16.12 2.98 2.66
N VAL A 113 15.45 3.63 1.74
CA VAL A 113 14.72 4.88 1.96
C VAL A 113 13.23 4.59 1.93
N GLY A 114 12.59 4.72 3.08
CA GLY A 114 11.21 4.31 3.35
C GLY A 114 11.14 2.99 4.12
N ALA A 115 10.53 3.01 5.32
CA ALA A 115 10.33 1.85 6.18
C ALA A 115 8.91 1.26 6.04
N GLY A 116 8.28 1.45 4.89
CA GLY A 116 7.01 0.84 4.49
C GLY A 116 7.20 -0.58 3.93
N PRO A 117 6.22 -1.10 3.17
CA PRO A 117 6.25 -2.46 2.62
C PRO A 117 7.51 -2.80 1.84
N VAL A 118 7.97 -1.89 0.97
CA VAL A 118 9.22 -2.07 0.20
C VAL A 118 10.42 -2.21 1.12
N GLY A 119 10.58 -1.26 2.06
CA GLY A 119 11.73 -1.24 2.96
C GLY A 119 11.79 -2.43 3.89
N ILE A 120 10.65 -2.86 4.46
CA ILE A 120 10.59 -4.04 5.34
C ILE A 120 10.96 -5.31 4.56
N ALA A 121 10.35 -5.53 3.38
CA ALA A 121 10.63 -6.72 2.58
C ALA A 121 12.08 -6.76 2.10
N ALA A 122 12.59 -5.66 1.56
CA ALA A 122 13.97 -5.54 1.11
C ALA A 122 14.97 -5.73 2.25
N ALA A 123 14.68 -5.14 3.44
CA ALA A 123 15.56 -5.30 4.61
C ALA A 123 15.72 -6.77 5.00
N VAL A 124 14.62 -7.53 5.01
CA VAL A 124 14.66 -8.97 5.31
C VAL A 124 15.52 -9.72 4.28
N TRP A 125 15.27 -9.55 2.99
CA TRP A 125 15.97 -10.31 1.96
C TRP A 125 17.45 -9.94 1.84
N LEU A 126 17.78 -8.64 1.91
CA LEU A 126 19.17 -8.17 1.85
C LEU A 126 19.96 -8.58 3.08
N TYR A 127 19.36 -8.52 4.28
CA TYR A 127 19.98 -9.03 5.50
C TYR A 127 20.24 -10.55 5.41
N GLN A 128 19.27 -11.32 4.92
CA GLN A 128 19.44 -12.76 4.70
C GLN A 128 20.55 -13.06 3.68
N ALA A 129 20.79 -12.17 2.72
CA ALA A 129 21.87 -12.28 1.76
C ALA A 129 23.25 -11.87 2.32
N GLY A 130 23.32 -11.38 3.57
CA GLY A 130 24.57 -11.03 4.26
C GLY A 130 24.87 -9.54 4.33
N ALA A 131 24.04 -8.66 3.74
CA ALA A 131 24.28 -7.22 3.74
C ALA A 131 24.15 -6.57 5.12
N ASP A 132 24.87 -5.46 5.32
CA ASP A 132 24.64 -4.53 6.42
C ASP A 132 23.64 -3.47 5.98
N VAL A 133 22.42 -3.57 6.52
CA VAL A 133 21.27 -2.77 6.09
C VAL A 133 21.03 -1.60 7.04
N SER A 134 20.83 -0.41 6.46
CA SER A 134 20.36 0.80 7.17
C SER A 134 19.07 1.29 6.56
N LEU A 135 18.05 1.47 7.38
CA LEU A 135 16.68 1.84 6.98
C LEU A 135 16.37 3.27 7.45
N TYR A 136 15.99 4.16 6.53
CA TYR A 136 15.66 5.57 6.78
C TYR A 136 14.19 5.83 6.54
N ASP A 137 13.50 6.52 7.44
CA ASP A 137 12.11 6.94 7.25
C ASP A 137 11.82 8.29 7.89
N ALA A 138 11.01 9.10 7.23
CA ALA A 138 10.54 10.38 7.77
C ALA A 138 9.63 10.21 8.99
N ASN A 139 8.97 9.06 9.13
CA ASN A 139 8.17 8.71 10.30
C ASN A 139 9.06 8.09 11.40
N PRO A 140 8.67 8.25 12.69
CA PRO A 140 9.49 7.81 13.82
C PRO A 140 9.52 6.29 14.01
N ARG A 141 8.60 5.52 13.40
CA ARG A 141 8.50 4.08 13.54
C ARG A 141 8.33 3.36 12.19
N VAL A 142 8.73 2.10 12.17
CA VAL A 142 8.59 1.21 11.00
C VAL A 142 7.12 0.95 10.66
N GLY A 143 6.79 0.85 9.36
CA GLY A 143 5.48 0.44 8.87
C GLY A 143 4.98 1.24 7.68
N GLY A 144 5.39 2.51 7.49
CA GLY A 144 4.87 3.35 6.41
C GLY A 144 3.33 3.36 6.38
N VAL A 145 2.72 3.19 5.20
CA VAL A 145 1.26 3.15 5.05
C VAL A 145 0.58 2.10 5.92
N LEU A 146 1.24 0.99 6.27
CA LEU A 146 0.68 -0.06 7.14
C LEU A 146 0.39 0.47 8.54
N ARG A 147 1.25 1.36 9.04
CA ARG A 147 1.11 1.97 10.37
C ARG A 147 0.32 3.27 10.31
N TYR A 148 0.61 4.12 9.33
CA TYR A 148 0.19 5.51 9.30
C TYR A 148 -0.95 5.81 8.32
N GLY A 149 -1.33 4.85 7.47
CA GLY A 149 -2.40 5.03 6.48
C GLY A 149 -3.57 4.06 6.69
N ILE A 150 -3.30 2.76 6.91
CA ILE A 150 -4.35 1.75 7.09
C ILE A 150 -4.85 1.79 8.54
N PRO A 151 -6.17 1.93 8.81
CA PRO A 151 -6.70 2.00 10.17
C PRO A 151 -6.50 0.71 10.98
N GLU A 152 -6.48 0.84 12.33
CA GLU A 152 -6.32 -0.28 13.27
C GLU A 152 -7.36 -1.39 13.06
N PHE A 153 -8.60 -1.05 12.75
CA PHE A 153 -9.68 -2.01 12.56
C PHE A 153 -9.53 -2.87 11.29
N ARG A 154 -8.69 -2.44 10.32
CA ARG A 154 -8.33 -3.22 9.13
C ARG A 154 -7.01 -3.95 9.28
N LEU A 155 -6.04 -3.31 9.92
CA LEU A 155 -4.71 -3.87 10.14
C LEU A 155 -4.21 -3.48 11.52
N ALA A 156 -4.27 -4.43 12.45
CA ALA A 156 -3.81 -4.23 13.81
C ALA A 156 -2.31 -3.88 13.86
N LYS A 157 -1.96 -2.80 14.57
CA LYS A 157 -0.59 -2.27 14.59
C LYS A 157 0.43 -3.21 15.24
N LYS A 158 -0.03 -4.21 15.99
CA LYS A 158 0.83 -5.30 16.49
C LYS A 158 1.67 -5.95 15.39
N TRP A 159 1.19 -5.98 14.14
CA TRP A 159 1.94 -6.51 13.01
C TRP A 159 3.12 -5.62 12.66
N CYS A 160 2.90 -4.31 12.62
CA CYS A 160 4.00 -3.35 12.43
C CYS A 160 5.01 -3.42 13.57
N ASP A 161 4.54 -3.60 14.82
CA ASP A 161 5.40 -3.75 15.99
C ASP A 161 6.24 -5.03 15.92
N ALA A 162 5.67 -6.13 15.42
CA ALA A 162 6.38 -7.38 15.21
C ALA A 162 7.49 -7.25 14.16
N TYR A 163 7.23 -6.56 13.04
CA TYR A 163 8.28 -6.30 12.04
C TYR A 163 9.36 -5.35 12.57
N GLU A 164 8.99 -4.28 13.26
CA GLU A 164 9.95 -3.37 13.87
C GLU A 164 10.88 -4.11 14.85
N LYS A 165 10.29 -4.97 15.68
CA LYS A 165 11.05 -5.85 16.59
C LYS A 165 11.96 -6.82 15.84
N LEU A 166 11.45 -7.50 14.81
CA LEU A 166 12.23 -8.45 13.99
C LEU A 166 13.48 -7.79 13.39
N LEU A 167 13.32 -6.59 12.80
CA LEU A 167 14.42 -5.84 12.21
C LEU A 167 15.42 -5.34 13.26
N THR A 168 14.92 -4.86 14.40
CA THR A 168 15.76 -4.40 15.52
C THR A 168 16.55 -5.53 16.14
N ASP A 169 15.92 -6.68 16.40
CA ASP A 169 16.57 -7.87 16.97
C ASP A 169 17.65 -8.42 16.04
N ALA A 170 17.49 -8.26 14.72
CA ALA A 170 18.51 -8.61 13.72
C ALA A 170 19.68 -7.60 13.66
N GLY A 171 19.59 -6.47 14.37
CA GLY A 171 20.61 -5.43 14.34
C GLY A 171 20.56 -4.54 13.09
N ILE A 172 19.47 -4.53 12.35
CA ILE A 172 19.26 -3.61 11.22
C ILE A 172 19.11 -2.19 11.79
N ALA A 173 19.95 -1.27 11.33
CA ALA A 173 19.95 0.10 11.78
C ALA A 173 18.71 0.84 11.25
N PHE A 174 17.83 1.34 12.14
CA PHE A 174 16.68 2.14 11.78
C PHE A 174 16.88 3.60 12.18
N HIS A 175 16.76 4.50 11.21
CA HIS A 175 16.87 5.95 11.35
C HIS A 175 15.49 6.59 11.16
N GLY A 176 14.64 6.49 12.18
CA GLY A 176 13.30 7.08 12.19
C GLY A 176 13.34 8.58 12.40
N GLY A 177 12.37 9.31 11.80
CA GLY A 177 12.32 10.77 11.82
C GLY A 177 13.32 11.45 10.89
N VAL A 178 14.01 10.69 10.02
CA VAL A 178 15.00 11.20 9.07
C VAL A 178 14.43 11.21 7.65
N GLN A 179 14.15 12.39 7.13
CA GLN A 179 13.65 12.58 5.77
C GLN A 179 14.80 12.75 4.78
N VAL A 180 14.96 11.77 3.88
CA VAL A 180 15.93 11.88 2.78
C VAL A 180 15.48 13.00 1.82
N GLY A 181 16.44 13.83 1.44
CA GLY A 181 16.21 15.07 0.68
C GLY A 181 16.21 16.33 1.57
N ARG A 182 15.74 16.22 2.82
CA ARG A 182 15.77 17.32 3.80
C ARG A 182 16.92 17.17 4.80
N ASP A 183 16.96 16.07 5.54
CA ASP A 183 17.91 15.86 6.64
C ASP A 183 19.18 15.17 6.17
N VAL A 184 19.05 14.28 5.18
CA VAL A 184 20.17 13.58 4.52
C VAL A 184 19.96 13.65 3.01
N LYS A 185 20.99 14.06 2.26
CA LYS A 185 20.94 14.12 0.79
C LYS A 185 21.09 12.71 0.19
N LEU A 186 20.34 12.42 -0.89
CA LEU A 186 20.49 11.17 -1.63
C LEU A 186 21.93 10.96 -2.11
N SER A 187 22.62 12.01 -2.56
CA SER A 187 24.03 11.95 -2.97
C SER A 187 24.98 11.50 -1.85
N ALA A 188 24.67 11.87 -0.59
CA ALA A 188 25.47 11.42 0.56
C ALA A 188 25.24 9.93 0.85
N LEU A 189 24.02 9.44 0.73
CA LEU A 189 23.72 8.00 0.83
C LEU A 189 24.39 7.23 -0.30
N SER A 190 24.24 7.67 -1.55
CA SER A 190 24.88 7.05 -2.72
C SER A 190 26.41 6.98 -2.60
N ALA A 191 27.04 7.98 -2.00
CA ALA A 191 28.49 7.98 -1.78
C ALA A 191 28.95 7.07 -0.60
N SER A 192 28.05 6.80 0.35
CA SER A 192 28.38 6.10 1.60
C SER A 192 27.97 4.62 1.61
N PHE A 193 27.09 4.22 0.70
CA PHE A 193 26.55 2.86 0.62
C PHE A 193 26.83 2.23 -0.76
N ASP A 194 26.99 0.91 -0.80
CA ASP A 194 27.20 0.17 -2.05
C ASP A 194 25.94 0.18 -2.92
N ALA A 195 24.76 0.19 -2.29
CA ALA A 195 23.48 0.39 -2.96
C ALA A 195 22.52 1.22 -2.12
N VAL A 196 21.61 1.94 -2.80
CA VAL A 196 20.46 2.66 -2.20
C VAL A 196 19.20 2.19 -2.89
N LEU A 197 18.19 1.75 -2.11
CA LEU A 197 16.88 1.41 -2.62
C LEU A 197 15.85 2.43 -2.13
N LEU A 198 15.20 3.11 -3.08
CA LEU A 198 14.14 4.09 -2.80
C LEU A 198 12.78 3.39 -2.79
N GLY A 199 12.14 3.32 -1.63
CA GLY A 199 10.81 2.81 -1.40
C GLY A 199 9.97 3.78 -0.59
N ALA A 200 10.12 5.09 -0.86
CA ALA A 200 9.51 6.17 -0.08
C ALA A 200 7.98 6.30 -0.24
N GLY A 201 7.36 5.44 -1.06
CA GLY A 201 5.90 5.44 -1.26
C GLY A 201 5.37 6.64 -2.03
N ALA A 202 4.08 6.91 -1.84
CA ALA A 202 3.35 8.02 -2.46
C ALA A 202 2.53 8.72 -1.36
N GLU A 203 3.15 9.67 -0.69
CA GLU A 203 2.54 10.35 0.47
C GLU A 203 2.14 11.82 0.20
N VAL A 204 2.34 12.33 -1.04
CA VAL A 204 1.92 13.68 -1.40
C VAL A 204 0.45 13.65 -1.85
N PRO A 205 -0.48 14.19 -1.05
CA PRO A 205 -1.89 14.17 -1.40
C PRO A 205 -2.16 15.06 -2.61
N ALA A 206 -3.04 14.59 -3.51
CA ALA A 206 -3.57 15.44 -4.57
C ALA A 206 -4.54 16.47 -4.00
N ARG A 207 -4.59 17.63 -4.65
CA ARG A 207 -5.51 18.72 -4.30
C ARG A 207 -6.68 18.77 -5.27
N LEU A 208 -7.81 19.29 -4.81
CA LEU A 208 -9.01 19.47 -5.65
C LEU A 208 -8.80 20.56 -6.72
N GLY A 209 -7.99 21.57 -6.42
CA GLY A 209 -7.76 22.72 -7.31
C GLY A 209 -9.00 23.65 -7.41
N ILE A 210 -9.79 23.72 -6.35
CA ILE A 210 -11.02 24.54 -6.29
C ILE A 210 -10.91 25.62 -5.21
N PRO A 211 -11.66 26.74 -5.35
CA PRO A 211 -11.66 27.79 -4.33
C PRO A 211 -12.05 27.25 -2.95
N GLY A 212 -11.32 27.68 -1.92
CA GLY A 212 -11.59 27.33 -0.51
C GLY A 212 -11.07 25.95 -0.08
N GLU A 213 -10.36 25.20 -0.94
CA GLU A 213 -9.88 23.85 -0.61
C GLU A 213 -8.93 23.81 0.59
N GLU A 214 -8.32 24.94 0.95
CA GLU A 214 -7.44 25.06 2.13
C GLU A 214 -8.19 24.80 3.46
N ARG A 215 -9.52 24.84 3.45
CA ARG A 215 -10.38 24.52 4.60
C ARG A 215 -10.59 23.01 4.77
N ALA A 216 -10.26 22.23 3.73
CA ALA A 216 -10.43 20.78 3.76
C ALA A 216 -9.26 20.09 4.46
N VAL A 217 -9.55 18.98 5.12
CA VAL A 217 -8.56 18.09 5.71
C VAL A 217 -8.15 17.01 4.69
N LEU A 218 -6.86 16.81 4.51
CA LEU A 218 -6.36 15.74 3.65
C LEU A 218 -6.52 14.39 4.38
N ALA A 219 -7.15 13.41 3.72
CA ALA A 219 -7.50 12.13 4.34
C ALA A 219 -6.29 11.38 4.89
N LEU A 220 -5.12 11.43 4.21
CA LEU A 220 -3.89 10.84 4.74
C LEU A 220 -3.43 11.46 6.04
N HIS A 221 -3.57 12.78 6.21
CA HIS A 221 -3.21 13.44 7.47
C HIS A 221 -4.17 13.03 8.60
N PHE A 222 -5.47 12.93 8.29
CA PHE A 222 -6.46 12.43 9.23
C PHE A 222 -6.17 10.98 9.64
N LEU A 223 -5.95 10.08 8.67
CA LEU A 223 -5.69 8.66 8.93
C LEU A 223 -4.39 8.42 9.72
N LYS A 224 -3.42 9.33 9.59
CA LYS A 224 -2.16 9.22 10.31
C LYS A 224 -2.32 9.44 11.82
N TYR A 225 -3.20 10.35 12.21
CA TYR A 225 -3.45 10.73 13.60
C TYR A 225 -4.93 11.08 13.82
N PRO A 226 -5.86 10.11 13.65
CA PRO A 226 -7.29 10.39 13.64
C PRO A 226 -7.81 11.02 14.94
N GLU A 227 -7.20 10.69 16.07
CA GLU A 227 -7.53 11.27 17.38
C GLU A 227 -7.13 12.74 17.56
N ALA A 228 -6.29 13.27 16.67
CA ALA A 228 -5.89 14.70 16.70
C ALA A 228 -6.92 15.62 16.01
N PHE A 229 -7.96 15.05 15.38
CA PHE A 229 -8.97 15.80 14.65
C PHE A 229 -10.32 15.73 15.34
N ASP A 230 -10.90 16.90 15.62
CA ASP A 230 -12.33 17.05 15.92
C ASP A 230 -13.07 17.27 14.59
N LEU A 231 -13.75 16.24 14.11
CA LEU A 231 -14.45 16.26 12.84
C LEU A 231 -15.84 16.90 12.89
N GLY A 232 -16.36 17.20 14.10
CA GLY A 232 -17.72 17.62 14.30
C GLY A 232 -18.73 16.47 14.07
N ARG A 233 -19.97 16.81 13.72
CA ARG A 233 -21.06 15.84 13.60
C ARG A 233 -21.19 15.25 12.20
N LYS A 234 -21.05 16.08 11.16
CA LYS A 234 -21.29 15.70 9.76
C LYS A 234 -20.01 15.83 8.93
N VAL A 235 -19.58 14.71 8.38
CA VAL A 235 -18.37 14.61 7.58
C VAL A 235 -18.68 14.25 6.14
N ILE A 236 -18.07 14.98 5.21
CA ILE A 236 -18.07 14.64 3.79
C ILE A 236 -16.67 14.15 3.40
N VAL A 237 -16.60 13.02 2.70
CA VAL A 237 -15.37 12.47 2.12
C VAL A 237 -15.44 12.57 0.60
N ILE A 238 -14.49 13.23 -0.04
CA ILE A 238 -14.37 13.29 -1.50
C ILE A 238 -13.39 12.24 -1.96
N GLY A 239 -13.86 11.27 -2.74
CA GLY A 239 -13.03 10.23 -3.31
C GLY A 239 -13.74 8.88 -3.40
N GLY A 240 -13.14 7.94 -4.11
CA GLY A 240 -13.71 6.59 -4.31
C GLY A 240 -12.65 5.48 -4.21
N GLY A 241 -11.45 5.78 -3.70
CA GLY A 241 -10.36 4.81 -3.48
C GLY A 241 -10.38 4.23 -2.06
N ASN A 242 -9.44 3.31 -1.80
CA ASN A 242 -9.31 2.65 -0.49
C ASN A 242 -9.07 3.67 0.64
N VAL A 243 -8.29 4.73 0.38
CA VAL A 243 -8.06 5.83 1.35
C VAL A 243 -9.37 6.52 1.73
N ALA A 244 -10.29 6.71 0.76
CA ALA A 244 -11.60 7.28 1.03
C ALA A 244 -12.46 6.33 1.90
N MET A 245 -12.40 5.01 1.64
CA MET A 245 -13.10 4.01 2.44
C MET A 245 -12.53 3.96 3.87
N ASP A 246 -11.23 4.00 4.02
CA ASP A 246 -10.57 4.04 5.31
C ASP A 246 -10.94 5.32 6.11
N ALA A 247 -10.92 6.48 5.44
CA ALA A 247 -11.25 7.75 6.07
C ALA A 247 -12.72 7.82 6.51
N CYS A 248 -13.67 7.43 5.64
CA CYS A 248 -15.09 7.48 5.99
C CYS A 248 -15.45 6.49 7.10
N ARG A 249 -14.89 5.29 7.08
CA ARG A 249 -15.10 4.28 8.13
C ARG A 249 -14.47 4.69 9.46
N THR A 250 -13.33 5.40 9.43
CA THR A 250 -12.71 5.97 10.64
C THR A 250 -13.59 7.08 11.22
N ALA A 251 -14.12 7.99 10.39
CA ALA A 251 -15.01 9.05 10.83
C ALA A 251 -16.31 8.50 11.46
N VAL A 252 -16.92 7.46 10.87
CA VAL A 252 -18.10 6.79 11.47
C VAL A 252 -17.77 6.23 12.85
N ARG A 253 -16.58 5.63 13.04
CA ARG A 253 -16.15 5.09 14.34
C ARG A 253 -15.89 6.17 15.38
N GLN A 254 -15.65 7.40 14.96
CA GLN A 254 -15.62 8.58 15.84
C GLN A 254 -17.02 9.15 16.13
N GLY A 255 -18.08 8.53 15.61
CA GLY A 255 -19.48 8.91 15.85
C GLY A 255 -20.05 9.92 14.86
N CYS A 256 -19.35 10.18 13.74
CA CYS A 256 -19.81 11.15 12.74
C CYS A 256 -20.84 10.56 11.77
N GLU A 257 -21.82 11.37 11.38
CA GLU A 257 -22.64 11.12 10.20
C GLU A 257 -21.76 11.34 8.96
N THR A 258 -21.46 10.27 8.22
CA THR A 258 -20.43 10.32 7.17
C THR A 258 -20.99 10.00 5.80
N TRP A 259 -20.68 10.88 4.83
CA TRP A 259 -21.05 10.77 3.43
C TRP A 259 -19.82 10.71 2.53
N VAL A 260 -19.81 9.78 1.57
CA VAL A 260 -18.83 9.75 0.48
C VAL A 260 -19.47 10.37 -0.76
N TYR A 261 -18.81 11.40 -1.32
CA TYR A 261 -19.18 12.04 -2.57
C TYR A 261 -18.19 11.63 -3.65
N TYR A 262 -18.71 11.10 -4.76
CA TYR A 262 -17.90 10.60 -5.86
C TYR A 262 -18.44 11.04 -7.22
N ARG A 263 -17.53 11.49 -8.10
CA ARG A 263 -17.90 12.08 -9.40
C ARG A 263 -18.31 11.09 -10.48
N LYS A 264 -18.15 9.78 -10.26
CA LYS A 264 -18.49 8.71 -11.20
C LYS A 264 -19.49 7.75 -10.56
N THR A 265 -19.70 6.57 -11.20
CA THR A 265 -20.56 5.50 -10.66
C THR A 265 -19.87 4.67 -9.58
N PHE A 266 -20.61 3.84 -8.87
CA PHE A 266 -20.06 2.85 -7.95
C PHE A 266 -19.09 1.87 -8.63
N GLU A 267 -19.41 1.45 -9.87
CA GLU A 267 -18.59 0.53 -10.64
C GLU A 267 -17.24 1.14 -11.03
N ASN A 268 -17.16 2.45 -11.10
CA ASN A 268 -15.94 3.19 -11.40
C ASN A 268 -15.11 3.54 -10.16
N MET A 269 -15.56 3.18 -8.95
CA MET A 269 -14.76 3.38 -7.75
C MET A 269 -13.53 2.48 -7.81
N PRO A 270 -12.31 3.04 -7.62
CA PRO A 270 -11.08 2.23 -7.61
C PRO A 270 -10.91 1.44 -6.31
N ALA A 271 -11.71 1.71 -5.26
CA ALA A 271 -11.69 0.94 -4.03
C ALA A 271 -12.08 -0.52 -4.26
N ASN A 272 -11.49 -1.41 -3.46
CA ASN A 272 -11.93 -2.79 -3.40
C ASN A 272 -13.43 -2.84 -3.07
N ARG A 273 -14.19 -3.63 -3.84
CA ARG A 273 -15.64 -3.75 -3.64
C ARG A 273 -16.01 -4.19 -2.23
N LEU A 274 -15.21 -5.04 -1.60
CA LEU A 274 -15.44 -5.45 -0.22
C LEU A 274 -15.39 -4.26 0.73
N GLU A 275 -14.43 -3.37 0.56
CA GLU A 275 -14.29 -2.18 1.41
C GLU A 275 -15.45 -1.19 1.24
N VAL A 276 -15.97 -1.08 0.01
CA VAL A 276 -17.19 -0.28 -0.23
C VAL A 276 -18.41 -0.88 0.47
N GLU A 277 -18.57 -2.21 0.41
CA GLU A 277 -19.67 -2.90 1.10
C GLU A 277 -19.51 -2.83 2.64
N GLU A 278 -18.29 -2.96 3.14
CA GLU A 278 -18.00 -2.76 4.57
C GLU A 278 -18.28 -1.32 5.02
N ALA A 279 -17.96 -0.31 4.20
CA ALA A 279 -18.27 1.09 4.50
C ALA A 279 -19.79 1.32 4.58
N LYS A 280 -20.55 0.73 3.66
CA LYS A 280 -22.04 0.76 3.72
C LYS A 280 -22.56 0.07 4.98
N ALA A 281 -22.00 -1.09 5.34
CA ALA A 281 -22.38 -1.83 6.55
C ALA A 281 -22.05 -1.05 7.83
N ASP A 282 -20.98 -0.27 7.84
CA ASP A 282 -20.62 0.64 8.92
C ASP A 282 -21.54 1.87 9.02
N GLY A 283 -22.46 2.08 8.04
CA GLY A 283 -23.42 3.19 8.03
C GLY A 283 -23.01 4.39 7.17
N VAL A 284 -21.92 4.28 6.40
CA VAL A 284 -21.50 5.35 5.46
C VAL A 284 -22.53 5.50 4.35
N GLN A 285 -22.93 6.73 4.07
CA GLN A 285 -23.81 7.07 2.98
C GLN A 285 -23.02 7.48 1.73
N PHE A 286 -23.58 7.24 0.56
CA PHE A 286 -22.87 7.51 -0.71
C PHE A 286 -23.71 8.38 -1.64
N LYS A 287 -23.07 9.34 -2.26
CA LYS A 287 -23.62 10.19 -3.31
C LYS A 287 -22.69 10.14 -4.52
N VAL A 288 -23.15 9.51 -5.58
CA VAL A 288 -22.40 9.42 -6.85
C VAL A 288 -22.81 10.53 -7.81
N PHE A 289 -22.02 10.73 -8.88
CA PHE A 289 -22.21 11.78 -9.87
C PHE A 289 -22.20 13.19 -9.28
N GLN A 290 -21.31 13.42 -8.31
CA GLN A 290 -21.17 14.70 -7.64
C GLN A 290 -19.70 15.13 -7.66
N ALA A 291 -19.42 16.33 -8.18
CA ALA A 291 -18.11 16.95 -8.12
C ALA A 291 -18.11 18.18 -7.22
N PRO A 292 -17.17 18.31 -6.28
CA PRO A 292 -17.02 19.55 -5.53
C PRO A 292 -16.49 20.64 -6.44
N VAL A 293 -17.02 21.85 -6.35
CA VAL A 293 -16.59 23.00 -7.14
C VAL A 293 -16.12 24.18 -6.29
N GLN A 294 -16.53 24.23 -5.03
CA GLN A 294 -16.07 25.23 -4.08
C GLN A 294 -16.24 24.73 -2.65
N VAL A 295 -15.26 24.99 -1.78
CA VAL A 295 -15.39 24.81 -0.33
C VAL A 295 -15.70 26.15 0.29
N GLN A 296 -16.73 26.21 1.13
CA GLN A 296 -17.17 27.41 1.84
C GLN A 296 -17.17 27.18 3.35
N GLU A 297 -17.37 28.21 4.12
CA GLU A 297 -17.61 28.06 5.56
C GLU A 297 -18.87 27.23 5.80
N GLY A 298 -18.74 26.16 6.61
CA GLY A 298 -19.82 25.25 6.96
C GLY A 298 -20.26 24.28 5.86
N GLY A 299 -19.53 24.14 4.75
CA GLY A 299 -19.89 23.13 3.74
C GLY A 299 -19.20 23.23 2.39
N VAL A 300 -19.77 22.54 1.42
CA VAL A 300 -19.21 22.38 0.08
C VAL A 300 -20.29 22.64 -0.97
N VAL A 301 -19.96 23.35 -2.04
CA VAL A 301 -20.79 23.47 -3.24
C VAL A 301 -20.40 22.33 -4.19
N PHE A 302 -21.41 21.58 -4.60
CA PHE A 302 -21.29 20.50 -5.58
C PHE A 302 -22.00 20.86 -6.88
N ARG A 303 -21.58 20.22 -7.96
CA ARG A 303 -22.30 20.12 -9.23
C ARG A 303 -22.56 18.67 -9.57
N ASP A 304 -23.67 18.44 -10.25
CA ASP A 304 -23.97 17.14 -10.82
C ASP A 304 -22.98 16.78 -11.93
N CYS A 305 -22.75 15.49 -12.09
CA CYS A 305 -21.92 14.94 -13.15
C CYS A 305 -22.73 13.97 -14.02
N GLU A 306 -22.26 13.76 -15.24
CA GLU A 306 -22.76 12.72 -16.12
C GLU A 306 -21.62 11.98 -16.83
N ASN A 307 -21.87 10.75 -17.21
CA ASN A 307 -20.97 10.01 -18.07
C ASN A 307 -21.31 10.28 -19.53
N VAL A 308 -20.34 10.75 -20.30
CA VAL A 308 -20.48 11.03 -21.73
C VAL A 308 -19.63 10.05 -22.51
N GLN A 309 -20.24 9.34 -23.46
CA GLN A 309 -19.53 8.54 -24.44
C GLN A 309 -19.08 9.48 -25.58
N PRO A 310 -17.76 9.61 -25.83
CA PRO A 310 -17.28 10.40 -26.98
C PRO A 310 -17.80 9.83 -28.30
N GLU A 311 -18.05 10.71 -29.27
CA GLU A 311 -18.56 10.33 -30.61
C GLU A 311 -17.60 9.41 -31.40
N ASP A 312 -16.31 9.53 -31.13
CA ASP A 312 -15.24 8.70 -31.71
C ASP A 312 -15.14 7.29 -31.10
N GLY A 313 -16.05 6.93 -30.18
CA GLY A 313 -16.03 5.65 -29.48
C GLY A 313 -14.94 5.54 -28.41
N GLY A 314 -14.29 6.66 -28.07
CA GLY A 314 -13.27 6.75 -27.03
C GLY A 314 -13.78 6.35 -25.64
N ARG A 315 -12.89 6.42 -24.65
CA ARG A 315 -13.22 6.07 -23.26
C ARG A 315 -14.27 7.04 -22.69
N VAL A 316 -15.29 6.50 -22.02
CA VAL A 316 -16.29 7.27 -21.27
C VAL A 316 -15.61 8.30 -20.35
N VAL A 317 -15.97 9.57 -20.51
CA VAL A 317 -15.50 10.68 -19.67
C VAL A 317 -16.60 11.18 -18.77
N THR A 318 -16.24 11.63 -17.58
CA THR A 318 -17.19 12.26 -16.66
C THR A 318 -17.16 13.77 -16.88
N ARG A 319 -18.33 14.36 -17.20
CA ARG A 319 -18.51 15.79 -17.40
C ARG A 319 -19.28 16.38 -16.22
N ILE A 320 -18.87 17.55 -15.76
CA ILE A 320 -19.61 18.36 -14.78
C ILE A 320 -20.69 19.13 -15.52
N ILE A 321 -21.89 19.17 -14.97
CA ILE A 321 -23.04 19.86 -15.55
C ILE A 321 -23.13 21.26 -14.96
N ASP A 322 -22.91 22.27 -15.81
CA ASP A 322 -23.00 23.68 -15.40
C ASP A 322 -24.43 24.07 -14.97
N GLY A 323 -24.51 24.97 -13.99
CA GLY A 323 -25.77 25.47 -13.48
C GLY A 323 -26.50 24.53 -12.51
N THR A 324 -25.88 23.41 -12.10
CA THR A 324 -26.47 22.49 -11.10
C THR A 324 -25.87 22.69 -9.71
N ASP A 325 -25.32 23.89 -9.43
CA ASP A 325 -24.69 24.22 -8.17
C ASP A 325 -25.66 24.04 -7.00
N HIS A 326 -25.24 23.28 -5.99
CA HIS A 326 -25.99 23.11 -4.76
C HIS A 326 -25.06 22.99 -3.55
N PHE A 327 -25.41 23.68 -2.49
CA PHE A 327 -24.65 23.70 -1.25
C PHE A 327 -25.02 22.51 -0.36
N VAL A 328 -24.03 21.85 0.19
CA VAL A 328 -24.19 20.76 1.17
C VAL A 328 -23.44 21.14 2.44
N ALA A 329 -24.17 21.29 3.52
CA ALA A 329 -23.59 21.61 4.83
C ALA A 329 -22.82 20.41 5.39
N CYS A 330 -21.65 20.67 5.96
CA CYS A 330 -20.86 19.72 6.75
C CYS A 330 -19.93 20.48 7.71
N ASP A 331 -19.53 19.80 8.77
CA ASP A 331 -18.57 20.35 9.71
C ASP A 331 -17.13 20.13 9.21
N THR A 332 -16.87 18.98 8.60
CA THR A 332 -15.54 18.65 8.05
C THR A 332 -15.62 18.04 6.63
N LEU A 333 -14.74 18.49 5.76
CA LEU A 333 -14.46 17.91 4.45
C LEU A 333 -13.14 17.16 4.47
N LEU A 334 -13.18 15.84 4.20
CA LEU A 334 -11.99 15.00 4.00
C LEU A 334 -11.74 14.81 2.50
N VAL A 335 -10.52 15.07 2.03
CA VAL A 335 -10.14 14.91 0.63
C VAL A 335 -9.26 13.68 0.46
N ALA A 336 -9.74 12.70 -0.33
CA ALA A 336 -9.14 11.40 -0.58
C ALA A 336 -9.15 11.06 -2.08
N ILE A 337 -8.61 11.95 -2.93
CA ILE A 337 -8.74 11.85 -4.39
C ILE A 337 -7.57 11.21 -5.11
N SER A 338 -6.45 11.07 -4.54
CA SER A 338 -5.24 10.33 -4.96
C SER A 338 -4.03 10.84 -4.19
N GLU A 339 -2.95 10.09 -4.26
CA GLU A 339 -1.63 10.45 -3.76
C GLU A 339 -0.61 10.31 -4.88
N LYS A 340 0.54 10.97 -4.72
CA LYS A 340 1.68 10.85 -5.63
C LYS A 340 2.99 10.81 -4.86
N PRO A 341 4.05 10.21 -5.43
CA PRO A 341 5.39 10.29 -4.88
C PRO A 341 5.94 11.71 -4.86
N ASP A 342 6.85 11.98 -3.91
CA ASP A 342 7.68 13.18 -3.93
C ASP A 342 9.02 12.85 -4.61
N PHE A 343 9.25 13.45 -5.77
CA PHE A 343 10.51 13.32 -6.51
C PHE A 343 11.44 14.52 -6.32
N GLY A 344 11.08 15.49 -5.48
CA GLY A 344 11.85 16.73 -5.29
C GLY A 344 13.31 16.49 -4.91
N PHE A 345 13.56 15.44 -4.11
CA PHE A 345 14.91 15.10 -3.67
C PHE A 345 15.78 14.41 -4.75
N LEU A 346 15.22 14.05 -5.90
CA LEU A 346 15.98 13.57 -7.07
C LEU A 346 16.57 14.73 -7.88
N THR A 347 16.10 15.96 -7.69
CA THR A 347 16.57 17.12 -8.44
C THR A 347 18.05 17.37 -8.20
N GLY A 348 18.83 17.47 -9.27
CA GLY A 348 20.27 17.73 -9.21
C GLY A 348 21.13 16.50 -8.82
N THR A 349 20.54 15.30 -8.71
CA THR A 349 21.29 14.07 -8.40
C THR A 349 21.87 13.38 -9.63
N GLY A 350 21.42 13.72 -10.82
CA GLY A 350 21.75 13.02 -12.07
C GLY A 350 20.69 12.00 -12.50
N ALA A 351 19.67 11.73 -11.68
CA ALA A 351 18.55 10.85 -12.05
C ALA A 351 17.81 11.38 -13.27
N VAL A 352 17.52 10.50 -14.23
CA VAL A 352 16.77 10.84 -15.43
C VAL A 352 15.28 10.84 -15.10
N LEU A 353 14.59 11.93 -15.43
CA LEU A 353 13.14 12.04 -15.30
C LEU A 353 12.50 12.13 -16.69
N ASN A 354 11.34 11.50 -16.86
CA ASN A 354 10.57 11.59 -18.09
C ASN A 354 9.83 12.95 -18.22
N GLN A 355 9.12 13.14 -19.33
CA GLN A 355 8.38 14.40 -19.62
C GLN A 355 7.29 14.75 -18.56
N TRP A 356 6.87 13.81 -17.73
CA TRP A 356 5.89 14.02 -16.65
C TRP A 356 6.55 14.16 -15.28
N GLY A 357 7.90 14.18 -15.21
CA GLY A 357 8.66 14.31 -13.98
C GLY A 357 8.80 13.01 -13.19
N TRP A 358 8.48 11.84 -13.76
CA TRP A 358 8.68 10.55 -13.12
C TRP A 358 10.08 10.01 -13.39
N PRO A 359 10.70 9.31 -12.41
CA PRO A 359 11.99 8.68 -12.61
C PRO A 359 11.92 7.61 -13.70
N VAL A 360 12.93 7.59 -14.56
CA VAL A 360 13.10 6.53 -15.56
C VAL A 360 13.86 5.38 -14.92
N LEU A 361 13.29 4.19 -15.06
CA LEU A 361 13.87 2.95 -14.52
C LEU A 361 14.46 2.13 -15.67
N GLY A 362 15.70 1.72 -15.48
CA GLY A 362 16.35 0.72 -16.30
C GLY A 362 16.04 -0.71 -15.85
N GLU A 363 16.82 -1.65 -16.32
CA GLU A 363 16.68 -3.07 -15.98
C GLU A 363 16.81 -3.29 -14.46
N GLY A 364 15.93 -4.16 -13.90
CA GLY A 364 15.92 -4.49 -12.48
C GLY A 364 15.58 -3.31 -11.58
N GLN A 365 14.84 -2.29 -12.09
CA GLN A 365 14.40 -1.10 -11.35
C GLN A 365 15.54 -0.17 -10.87
N GLN A 366 16.72 -0.22 -11.50
CA GLN A 366 17.77 0.75 -11.27
C GLN A 366 17.37 2.10 -11.87
N LEU A 367 17.62 3.21 -11.15
CA LEU A 367 17.36 4.56 -11.68
C LEU A 367 18.36 4.91 -12.79
N GLU A 368 17.83 5.31 -13.94
CA GLU A 368 18.71 5.84 -15.00
C GLU A 368 19.42 7.13 -14.56
N GLY A 369 20.70 7.24 -14.94
CA GLY A 369 21.57 8.33 -14.53
C GLY A 369 22.30 8.13 -13.20
N LEU A 370 21.95 7.09 -12.42
CA LEU A 370 22.59 6.73 -11.15
C LEU A 370 23.08 5.27 -11.17
N THR A 371 24.31 5.06 -10.69
CA THR A 371 24.97 3.74 -10.81
C THR A 371 24.60 2.76 -9.71
N ASN A 372 24.23 3.25 -8.52
CA ASN A 372 23.99 2.43 -7.33
C ASN A 372 22.66 2.78 -6.63
N VAL A 373 21.65 3.31 -7.37
CA VAL A 373 20.35 3.65 -6.82
C VAL A 373 19.25 2.90 -7.57
N TRP A 374 18.40 2.23 -6.82
CA TRP A 374 17.22 1.52 -7.28
C TRP A 374 15.96 2.16 -6.69
N ALA A 375 14.82 1.87 -7.28
CA ALA A 375 13.55 2.34 -6.76
C ALA A 375 12.46 1.27 -6.91
N ALA A 376 11.50 1.20 -5.95
CA ALA A 376 10.46 0.19 -5.95
C ALA A 376 9.14 0.70 -5.35
N GLY A 377 8.06 -0.05 -5.61
CA GLY A 377 6.72 0.18 -5.06
C GLY A 377 6.07 1.45 -5.55
N ASP A 378 5.22 2.04 -4.71
CA ASP A 378 4.41 3.21 -5.06
C ASP A 378 5.26 4.44 -5.44
N PHE A 379 6.51 4.48 -5.00
CA PHE A 379 7.47 5.50 -5.45
C PHE A 379 7.71 5.49 -6.96
N CYS A 380 7.60 4.34 -7.61
CA CYS A 380 7.81 4.19 -9.06
C CYS A 380 6.50 4.17 -9.85
N SER A 381 5.46 3.54 -9.31
CA SER A 381 4.23 3.23 -10.04
C SER A 381 3.03 4.10 -9.67
N GLY A 382 3.16 4.96 -8.66
CA GLY A 382 2.02 5.52 -7.94
C GLY A 382 1.35 4.48 -7.03
N PRO A 383 0.31 4.88 -6.27
CA PRO A 383 -0.33 4.03 -5.29
C PRO A 383 -0.90 2.73 -5.88
N ARG A 384 -0.49 1.60 -5.30
CA ARG A 384 -0.95 0.24 -5.63
C ARG A 384 -1.18 -0.56 -4.35
N THR A 385 -1.32 -1.88 -4.49
CA THR A 385 -1.49 -2.78 -3.35
C THR A 385 -0.16 -3.07 -2.64
N VAL A 386 -0.25 -3.40 -1.35
CA VAL A 386 0.92 -3.78 -0.54
C VAL A 386 1.69 -4.95 -1.17
N VAL A 387 0.99 -5.95 -1.69
CA VAL A 387 1.63 -7.13 -2.31
C VAL A 387 2.34 -6.79 -3.61
N GLU A 388 1.85 -5.83 -4.41
CA GLU A 388 2.55 -5.33 -5.61
C GLU A 388 3.81 -4.54 -5.22
N ALA A 389 3.77 -3.77 -4.13
CA ALA A 389 4.95 -3.09 -3.61
C ALA A 389 6.04 -4.10 -3.17
N VAL A 390 5.65 -5.20 -2.54
CA VAL A 390 6.58 -6.31 -2.17
C VAL A 390 7.15 -6.98 -3.43
N ALA A 391 6.33 -7.26 -4.44
CA ALA A 391 6.78 -7.83 -5.70
C ALA A 391 7.80 -6.91 -6.41
N SER A 392 7.53 -5.61 -6.43
CA SER A 392 8.43 -4.59 -6.96
C SER A 392 9.76 -4.54 -6.18
N ALA A 393 9.71 -4.64 -4.84
CA ALA A 393 10.90 -4.71 -4.01
C ALA A 393 11.76 -5.95 -4.33
N ARG A 394 11.15 -7.10 -4.62
CA ARG A 394 11.88 -8.32 -5.00
C ARG A 394 12.69 -8.10 -6.28
N ILE A 395 12.12 -7.48 -7.31
CA ILE A 395 12.82 -7.20 -8.57
C ILE A 395 14.06 -6.33 -8.31
N ALA A 396 13.91 -5.29 -7.49
CA ALA A 396 15.03 -4.41 -7.15
C ALA A 396 16.12 -5.14 -6.34
N VAL A 397 15.73 -5.96 -5.35
CA VAL A 397 16.65 -6.75 -4.53
C VAL A 397 17.40 -7.78 -5.37
N ASP A 398 16.72 -8.50 -6.28
CA ASP A 398 17.38 -9.47 -7.17
C ASP A 398 18.38 -8.78 -8.11
N SER A 399 18.09 -7.57 -8.57
CA SER A 399 19.02 -6.75 -9.36
C SER A 399 20.23 -6.30 -8.53
N ILE A 400 20.03 -5.89 -7.28
CA ILE A 400 21.14 -5.53 -6.37
C ILE A 400 22.03 -6.74 -6.13
N LEU A 401 21.45 -7.91 -5.84
CA LEU A 401 22.18 -9.19 -5.64
C LEU A 401 23.02 -9.59 -6.85
N THR A 402 22.55 -9.27 -8.06
CA THR A 402 23.25 -9.60 -9.30
C THR A 402 24.41 -8.63 -9.59
N LYS A 403 24.31 -7.38 -9.13
CA LYS A 403 25.26 -6.30 -9.47
C LYS A 403 26.35 -6.08 -8.43
N LEU A 404 26.15 -6.53 -7.18
CA LEU A 404 27.14 -6.42 -6.10
C LEU A 404 27.85 -7.73 -5.79
#